data_16afe82556ac7409486b62e3d4b78c3f
#
_entry.id   16afe82556ac7409486b62e3d4b78c3f
#
_cell.length_a   1.000
_cell.length_b   1.000
_cell.length_c   1.000
_cell.angle_alpha   90.00
_cell.angle_beta   90.00
_cell.angle_gamma   90.00
#
_symmetry.space_group_name_H-M   'P 1'
#
loop_
_entity.id
_entity.type
_entity.pdbx_description
1 polymer ?
#
loop_
_entity_poly.entity_id
_entity_poly.type
_entity_poly.pdbx_seq_one_letter_code
_entity_poly.pdbx_strand_id
1 'polypeptide(L)'
;MSYSRRLDNVLKQIDYVENKVNKDIINEFSKYLILKDASANYQRNCIKVMLMIAEFIKEQKGLNLTQIDSSEDIILFFDGRKRSKEQDPDKKWITPWNDYLWRIKIFYRWYYNAKVLKNNIYDFRNWTSPAFINITKKKTKRLRPYSESEIWEKDELHFIIKYETSKRNKAILALLWNLNTRNHEITLLRIKNIRIKEKYGEGEVPYEAKTGSGPILLTLSFPYVRD
;
A
#
# COMPACT_ATOMS: atom_id res chain seq x y z
N MET A 1 -5.91 3.56 -18.92
CA MET A 1 -7.05 3.06 -18.08
C MET A 1 -7.02 3.63 -16.68
N SER A 2 -8.20 3.94 -16.08
CA SER A 2 -8.30 4.29 -14.65
C SER A 2 -8.52 3.00 -13.84
N TYR A 3 -7.59 2.69 -12.94
CA TYR A 3 -7.66 1.46 -12.14
C TYR A 3 -8.46 1.68 -10.85
N SER A 4 -9.38 0.75 -10.57
CA SER A 4 -10.25 0.81 -9.40
C SER A 4 -9.48 0.73 -8.07
N ARG A 5 -10.12 1.28 -7.01
CA ARG A 5 -9.64 1.16 -5.63
C ARG A 5 -10.08 -0.14 -4.94
N ARG A 6 -10.98 -0.93 -5.53
CA ARG A 6 -11.47 -2.20 -4.99
C ARG A 6 -10.84 -3.39 -5.72
N LEU A 7 -10.46 -4.44 -4.98
CA LEU A 7 -9.84 -5.64 -5.55
C LEU A 7 -10.74 -6.28 -6.61
N ASP A 8 -12.02 -6.48 -6.31
CA ASP A 8 -12.96 -7.14 -7.22
C ASP A 8 -13.03 -6.46 -8.59
N ASN A 9 -12.96 -5.14 -8.60
CA ASN A 9 -12.99 -4.39 -9.86
C ASN A 9 -11.67 -4.53 -10.64
N VAL A 10 -10.53 -4.66 -9.95
CA VAL A 10 -9.24 -4.91 -10.61
C VAL A 10 -9.18 -6.33 -11.16
N LEU A 11 -9.75 -7.30 -10.44
CA LEU A 11 -9.86 -8.67 -10.93
C LEU A 11 -10.73 -8.73 -12.20
N LYS A 12 -11.85 -8.04 -12.24
CA LYS A 12 -12.68 -7.92 -13.46
C LYS A 12 -11.92 -7.30 -14.64
N GLN A 13 -10.96 -6.40 -14.38
CA GLN A 13 -10.14 -5.81 -15.45
C GLN A 13 -9.24 -6.84 -16.16
N ILE A 14 -8.91 -7.96 -15.50
CA ILE A 14 -8.17 -9.05 -16.14
C ILE A 14 -8.99 -9.64 -17.32
N ASP A 15 -10.32 -9.65 -17.21
CA ASP A 15 -11.18 -10.19 -18.27
C ASP A 15 -11.13 -9.38 -19.57
N TYR A 16 -10.78 -8.10 -19.47
CA TYR A 16 -10.64 -7.20 -20.63
C TYR A 16 -9.24 -7.20 -21.24
N VAL A 17 -8.30 -8.00 -20.69
CA VAL A 17 -6.97 -8.16 -21.31
C VAL A 17 -7.10 -8.97 -22.59
N GLU A 18 -6.85 -8.33 -23.75
CA GLU A 18 -7.00 -8.95 -25.06
C GLU A 18 -6.00 -10.09 -25.28
N ASN A 19 -4.75 -9.92 -24.83
CA ASN A 19 -3.74 -10.96 -24.96
C ASN A 19 -4.02 -12.11 -23.98
N LYS A 20 -4.40 -13.27 -24.53
CA LYS A 20 -4.75 -14.46 -23.76
C LYS A 20 -3.63 -14.91 -22.81
N VAL A 21 -2.37 -14.87 -23.27
CA VAL A 21 -1.21 -15.26 -22.45
C VAL A 21 -1.07 -14.36 -21.23
N ASN A 22 -1.19 -13.04 -21.43
CA ASN A 22 -1.18 -12.09 -20.33
C ASN A 22 -2.35 -12.30 -19.37
N LYS A 23 -3.57 -12.53 -19.89
CA LYS A 23 -4.75 -12.82 -19.07
C LYS A 23 -4.54 -14.04 -18.20
N ASP A 24 -4.11 -15.15 -18.79
CA ASP A 24 -3.92 -16.42 -18.10
C ASP A 24 -2.84 -16.32 -17.01
N ILE A 25 -1.67 -15.72 -17.32
CA ILE A 25 -0.57 -15.61 -16.36
C ILE A 25 -0.89 -14.64 -15.20
N ILE A 26 -1.63 -13.56 -15.45
CA ILE A 26 -2.07 -12.65 -14.39
C ILE A 26 -3.09 -13.33 -13.48
N ASN A 27 -4.02 -14.12 -14.03
CA ASN A 27 -4.97 -14.91 -13.24
C ASN A 27 -4.26 -15.94 -12.35
N GLU A 28 -3.27 -16.63 -12.88
CA GLU A 28 -2.48 -17.58 -12.09
C GLU A 28 -1.67 -16.89 -10.99
N PHE A 29 -1.10 -15.73 -11.28
CA PHE A 29 -0.42 -14.92 -10.28
C PHE A 29 -1.37 -14.44 -9.18
N SER A 30 -2.60 -14.07 -9.54
CA SER A 30 -3.66 -13.73 -8.58
C SER A 30 -3.95 -14.89 -7.62
N LYS A 31 -4.09 -16.11 -8.14
CA LYS A 31 -4.27 -17.32 -7.31
C LYS A 31 -3.07 -17.57 -6.38
N TYR A 32 -1.86 -17.35 -6.86
CA TYR A 32 -0.66 -17.43 -6.04
C TYR A 32 -0.65 -16.41 -4.90
N LEU A 33 -1.08 -15.17 -5.14
CA LEU A 33 -1.16 -14.16 -4.09
C LEU A 33 -2.19 -14.53 -3.00
N ILE A 34 -3.30 -15.16 -3.38
CA ILE A 34 -4.30 -15.71 -2.44
C ILE A 34 -3.68 -16.84 -1.62
N LEU A 35 -2.98 -17.77 -2.27
CA LEU A 35 -2.31 -18.88 -1.59
C LEU A 35 -1.28 -18.41 -0.56
N LYS A 36 -0.67 -17.25 -0.78
CA LYS A 36 0.26 -16.60 0.16
C LYS A 36 -0.42 -15.79 1.26
N ASP A 37 -1.72 -15.86 1.38
CA ASP A 37 -2.50 -15.07 2.34
C ASP A 37 -2.21 -13.55 2.23
N ALA A 38 -1.99 -13.07 1.01
CA ALA A 38 -1.72 -11.66 0.77
C ALA A 38 -2.99 -10.82 1.00
N SER A 39 -2.87 -9.69 1.70
CA SER A 39 -4.00 -8.79 1.93
C SER A 39 -4.62 -8.29 0.62
N ALA A 40 -5.93 -8.01 0.62
CA ALA A 40 -6.66 -7.52 -0.56
C ALA A 40 -6.01 -6.28 -1.19
N ASN A 41 -5.49 -5.35 -0.38
CA ASN A 41 -4.76 -4.19 -0.87
C ASN A 41 -3.45 -4.56 -1.59
N TYR A 42 -2.73 -5.54 -1.06
CA TYR A 42 -1.50 -6.01 -1.67
C TYR A 42 -1.77 -6.71 -2.99
N GLN A 43 -2.74 -7.64 -3.03
CA GLN A 43 -3.18 -8.33 -4.24
C GLN A 43 -3.59 -7.33 -5.33
N ARG A 44 -4.50 -6.39 -4.98
CA ARG A 44 -4.94 -5.32 -5.89
C ARG A 44 -3.77 -4.56 -6.51
N ASN A 45 -2.81 -4.14 -5.69
CA ASN A 45 -1.68 -3.34 -6.16
C ASN A 45 -0.72 -4.15 -7.04
N CYS A 46 -0.50 -5.42 -6.74
CA CYS A 46 0.29 -6.31 -7.58
C CYS A 46 -0.36 -6.52 -8.95
N ILE A 47 -1.66 -6.88 -8.97
CA ILE A 47 -2.39 -7.14 -10.21
C ILE A 47 -2.47 -5.86 -11.06
N LYS A 48 -2.76 -4.72 -10.45
CA LYS A 48 -2.78 -3.43 -11.15
C LYS A 48 -1.47 -3.15 -11.89
N VAL A 49 -0.32 -3.38 -11.25
CA VAL A 49 0.98 -3.16 -11.89
C VAL A 49 1.20 -4.14 -13.03
N MET A 50 0.76 -5.39 -12.90
CA MET A 50 0.85 -6.37 -13.99
C MET A 50 -0.02 -5.99 -15.18
N LEU A 51 -1.23 -5.49 -14.97
CA LEU A 51 -2.08 -4.98 -16.04
C LEU A 51 -1.42 -3.79 -16.76
N MET A 52 -0.85 -2.86 -15.99
CA MET A 52 -0.19 -1.67 -16.55
C MET A 52 1.04 -2.02 -17.41
N ILE A 53 1.89 -2.95 -16.96
CA ILE A 53 3.07 -3.34 -17.73
C ILE A 53 2.69 -4.23 -18.92
N ALA A 54 1.67 -5.08 -18.80
CA ALA A 54 1.17 -5.91 -19.89
C ALA A 54 0.62 -5.05 -21.06
N GLU A 55 -0.17 -4.01 -20.75
CA GLU A 55 -0.67 -3.06 -21.72
C GLU A 55 0.48 -2.30 -22.40
N PHE A 56 1.38 -1.72 -21.59
CA PHE A 56 2.50 -0.93 -22.07
C PHE A 56 3.42 -1.73 -23.01
N ILE A 57 3.85 -2.92 -22.61
CA ILE A 57 4.78 -3.74 -23.41
C ILE A 57 4.12 -4.23 -24.70
N LYS A 58 2.83 -4.58 -24.65
CA LYS A 58 2.06 -4.90 -25.85
C LYS A 58 2.06 -3.75 -26.84
N GLU A 59 1.77 -2.53 -26.38
CA GLU A 59 1.72 -1.33 -27.21
C GLU A 59 3.07 -0.93 -27.79
N GLN A 60 4.14 -1.02 -26.98
CA GLN A 60 5.47 -0.55 -27.39
C GLN A 60 6.27 -1.57 -28.20
N LYS A 61 6.10 -2.87 -27.93
CA LYS A 61 6.95 -3.93 -28.51
C LYS A 61 6.17 -5.11 -29.07
N GLY A 62 4.85 -5.17 -28.92
CA GLY A 62 4.04 -6.31 -29.32
C GLY A 62 4.29 -7.58 -28.49
N LEU A 63 5.01 -7.48 -27.37
CA LEU A 63 5.36 -8.60 -26.51
C LEU A 63 4.29 -8.86 -25.44
N ASN A 64 4.30 -10.05 -24.88
CA ASN A 64 3.55 -10.37 -23.67
C ASN A 64 4.48 -10.49 -22.44
N LEU A 65 3.89 -10.56 -21.23
CA LEU A 65 4.64 -10.59 -19.96
C LEU A 65 5.64 -11.77 -19.88
N THR A 66 5.35 -12.89 -20.52
CA THR A 66 6.20 -14.09 -20.45
C THR A 66 7.39 -14.02 -21.40
N GLN A 67 7.42 -13.05 -22.30
CA GLN A 67 8.49 -12.82 -23.28
C GLN A 67 9.49 -11.75 -22.82
N ILE A 68 9.22 -11.09 -21.69
CA ILE A 68 10.16 -10.11 -21.11
C ILE A 68 11.31 -10.89 -20.45
N ASP A 69 12.51 -10.73 -20.99
CA ASP A 69 13.75 -11.34 -20.53
C ASP A 69 14.90 -10.33 -20.34
N SER A 70 14.64 -9.04 -20.67
CA SER A 70 15.59 -7.95 -20.56
C SER A 70 15.20 -6.94 -19.49
N SER A 71 16.20 -6.43 -18.76
CA SER A 71 16.00 -5.28 -17.86
C SER A 71 15.61 -4.00 -18.60
N GLU A 72 16.00 -3.87 -19.86
CA GLU A 72 15.67 -2.70 -20.70
C GLU A 72 14.18 -2.56 -20.89
N ASP A 73 13.44 -3.66 -21.09
CA ASP A 73 11.99 -3.65 -21.26
C ASP A 73 11.27 -3.10 -20.01
N ILE A 74 11.78 -3.50 -18.84
CA ILE A 74 11.25 -3.01 -17.57
C ILE A 74 11.63 -1.54 -17.34
N ILE A 75 12.85 -1.15 -17.68
CA ILE A 75 13.31 0.24 -17.57
C ILE A 75 12.50 1.15 -18.50
N LEU A 76 12.21 0.72 -19.72
CA LEU A 76 11.39 1.45 -20.67
C LEU A 76 9.99 1.77 -20.09
N PHE A 77 9.37 0.81 -19.42
CA PHE A 77 8.10 1.02 -18.71
C PHE A 77 8.18 2.14 -17.66
N PHE A 78 9.35 2.31 -17.04
CA PHE A 78 9.57 3.34 -16.03
C PHE A 78 9.98 4.69 -16.61
N ASP A 79 10.60 4.74 -17.79
CA ASP A 79 11.11 6.00 -18.35
C ASP A 79 9.99 7.00 -18.62
N GLY A 80 8.86 6.55 -19.13
CA GLY A 80 7.68 7.40 -19.29
C GLY A 80 7.04 7.89 -17.98
N ARG A 81 7.52 7.44 -16.82
CA ARG A 81 7.02 7.81 -15.48
C ARG A 81 7.99 8.68 -14.69
N LYS A 82 9.17 8.94 -15.25
CA LYS A 82 10.10 9.90 -14.67
C LYS A 82 9.56 11.32 -14.91
N ARG A 83 9.69 12.16 -13.89
CA ARG A 83 9.38 13.59 -14.00
C ARG A 83 10.66 14.39 -13.90
N SER A 84 10.72 15.49 -14.62
CA SER A 84 11.82 16.43 -14.53
C SER A 84 11.83 17.13 -13.16
N LYS A 85 12.93 17.81 -12.84
CA LYS A 85 13.04 18.57 -11.58
C LYS A 85 12.04 19.74 -11.54
N GLU A 86 11.70 20.31 -12.68
CA GLU A 86 10.72 21.39 -12.82
C GLU A 86 9.30 20.89 -12.55
N GLN A 87 8.98 19.67 -12.99
CA GLN A 87 7.65 19.05 -12.81
C GLN A 87 7.46 18.44 -11.40
N ASP A 88 8.53 17.98 -10.78
CA ASP A 88 8.51 17.35 -9.46
C ASP A 88 9.84 17.60 -8.72
N PRO A 89 10.00 18.81 -8.12
CA PRO A 89 11.22 19.20 -7.40
C PRO A 89 11.57 18.23 -6.28
N ASP A 90 10.57 17.68 -5.61
CA ASP A 90 10.69 16.76 -4.47
C ASP A 90 10.96 15.31 -4.90
N LYS A 91 10.96 15.03 -6.20
CA LYS A 91 11.14 13.68 -6.76
C LYS A 91 10.16 12.66 -6.17
N LYS A 92 8.91 13.06 -5.92
CA LYS A 92 7.85 12.20 -5.37
C LYS A 92 7.56 10.99 -6.25
N TRP A 93 7.87 11.06 -7.55
CA TRP A 93 7.75 9.96 -8.50
C TRP A 93 8.64 8.74 -8.15
N ILE A 94 9.71 8.91 -7.35
CA ILE A 94 10.61 7.81 -6.98
C ILE A 94 9.92 6.77 -6.09
N THR A 95 9.03 7.20 -5.20
CA THR A 95 8.30 6.27 -4.31
C THR A 95 7.41 5.29 -5.09
N PRO A 96 6.47 5.73 -5.96
CA PRO A 96 5.71 4.82 -6.79
C PRO A 96 6.58 4.02 -7.78
N TRP A 97 7.68 4.57 -8.28
CA TRP A 97 8.62 3.86 -9.14
C TRP A 97 9.22 2.64 -8.40
N ASN A 98 9.73 2.84 -7.18
CA ASN A 98 10.28 1.75 -6.36
C ASN A 98 9.21 0.74 -5.95
N ASP A 99 7.98 1.19 -5.70
CA ASP A 99 6.85 0.36 -5.36
C ASP A 99 6.43 -0.54 -6.53
N TYR A 100 6.36 0.00 -7.74
CA TYR A 100 6.07 -0.78 -8.95
C TYR A 100 7.20 -1.78 -9.25
N LEU A 101 8.46 -1.34 -9.15
CA LEU A 101 9.61 -2.23 -9.35
C LEU A 101 9.56 -3.42 -8.39
N TRP A 102 9.20 -3.17 -7.11
CA TRP A 102 9.05 -4.25 -6.13
C TRP A 102 8.00 -5.28 -6.55
N ARG A 103 6.84 -4.84 -7.05
CA ARG A 103 5.77 -5.75 -7.51
C ARG A 103 6.15 -6.51 -8.77
N ILE A 104 6.84 -5.87 -9.69
CA ILE A 104 7.38 -6.51 -10.89
C ILE A 104 8.37 -7.62 -10.50
N LYS A 105 9.28 -7.33 -9.54
CA LYS A 105 10.21 -8.33 -9.02
C LYS A 105 9.51 -9.53 -8.40
N ILE A 106 8.44 -9.32 -7.64
CA ILE A 106 7.66 -10.41 -7.04
C ILE A 106 7.01 -11.26 -8.12
N PHE A 107 6.40 -10.64 -9.13
CA PHE A 107 5.79 -11.36 -10.25
C PHE A 107 6.81 -12.22 -10.99
N TYR A 108 7.94 -11.66 -11.44
CA TYR A 108 8.93 -12.41 -12.19
C TYR A 108 9.68 -13.44 -11.35
N ARG A 109 9.88 -13.20 -10.06
CA ARG A 109 10.40 -14.23 -9.16
C ARG A 109 9.44 -15.41 -9.06
N TRP A 110 8.13 -15.16 -8.91
CA TRP A 110 7.12 -16.20 -8.94
C TRP A 110 7.08 -16.91 -10.30
N TYR A 111 6.98 -16.15 -11.39
CA TYR A 111 6.91 -16.70 -12.74
C TYR A 111 8.11 -17.62 -13.05
N TYR A 112 9.30 -17.14 -12.78
CA TYR A 112 10.53 -17.90 -13.04
C TYR A 112 10.57 -19.21 -12.27
N ASN A 113 10.28 -19.19 -10.98
CA ASN A 113 10.32 -20.41 -10.17
C ASN A 113 9.13 -21.34 -10.44
N ALA A 114 7.92 -20.83 -10.53
CA ALA A 114 6.73 -21.66 -10.68
C ALA A 114 6.52 -22.19 -12.11
N LYS A 115 6.92 -21.41 -13.14
CA LYS A 115 6.63 -21.72 -14.55
C LYS A 115 7.83 -22.15 -15.34
N VAL A 116 8.99 -21.54 -15.12
CA VAL A 116 10.22 -21.87 -15.86
C VAL A 116 10.97 -23.02 -15.18
N LEU A 117 11.30 -22.89 -13.91
CA LEU A 117 12.04 -23.91 -13.14
C LEU A 117 11.14 -25.02 -12.59
N LYS A 118 9.83 -24.83 -12.55
CA LYS A 118 8.84 -25.77 -11.98
C LYS A 118 9.14 -26.16 -10.53
N ASN A 119 9.69 -25.22 -9.76
CA ASN A 119 9.98 -25.40 -8.35
C ASN A 119 8.67 -25.52 -7.53
N ASN A 120 8.78 -26.13 -6.35
CA ASN A 120 7.66 -26.23 -5.44
C ASN A 120 7.14 -24.83 -5.07
N ILE A 121 5.85 -24.58 -5.26
CA ILE A 121 5.20 -23.30 -5.03
C ILE A 121 5.18 -22.90 -3.55
N TYR A 122 5.36 -23.85 -2.62
CA TYR A 122 5.41 -23.60 -1.18
C TYR A 122 6.82 -23.29 -0.66
N ASP A 123 7.86 -23.54 -1.48
CA ASP A 123 9.26 -23.33 -1.09
C ASP A 123 9.79 -21.95 -1.50
N PHE A 124 9.10 -20.90 -1.06
CA PHE A 124 9.44 -19.52 -1.43
C PHE A 124 10.83 -19.06 -0.97
N ARG A 125 11.38 -19.69 0.07
CA ARG A 125 12.67 -19.27 0.68
C ARG A 125 13.82 -19.52 -0.29
N ASN A 126 13.76 -20.64 -1.00
CA ASN A 126 14.78 -21.09 -1.93
C ASN A 126 14.57 -20.55 -3.37
N TRP A 127 13.54 -19.75 -3.59
CA TRP A 127 13.29 -19.19 -4.90
C TRP A 127 14.35 -18.17 -5.31
N THR A 128 14.86 -18.34 -6.50
CA THR A 128 15.81 -17.43 -7.14
C THR A 128 15.07 -16.32 -7.91
N SER A 129 15.77 -15.23 -8.18
CA SER A 129 15.26 -14.15 -9.02
C SER A 129 15.98 -14.19 -10.36
N PRO A 130 15.26 -14.07 -11.51
CA PRO A 130 15.93 -13.97 -12.80
C PRO A 130 16.83 -12.74 -12.87
N ALA A 131 17.95 -12.84 -13.58
CA ALA A 131 18.96 -11.78 -13.60
C ALA A 131 18.43 -10.44 -14.13
N PHE A 132 17.53 -10.46 -15.12
CA PHE A 132 17.01 -9.25 -15.76
C PHE A 132 16.17 -8.36 -14.82
N ILE A 133 15.66 -8.89 -13.71
CA ILE A 133 14.95 -8.05 -12.71
C ILE A 133 15.87 -7.49 -11.63
N ASN A 134 17.19 -7.67 -11.74
CA ASN A 134 18.14 -7.13 -10.78
C ASN A 134 18.38 -5.62 -10.98
N ILE A 135 17.29 -4.87 -11.04
CA ILE A 135 17.27 -3.41 -11.19
C ILE A 135 17.36 -2.78 -9.81
N THR A 136 18.29 -1.85 -9.62
CA THR A 136 18.50 -1.17 -8.35
C THR A 136 17.39 -0.16 -8.07
N LYS A 137 16.89 -0.15 -6.84
CA LYS A 137 15.95 0.88 -6.37
C LYS A 137 16.58 2.26 -6.42
N LYS A 138 15.81 3.27 -6.79
CA LYS A 138 16.26 4.65 -6.73
C LYS A 138 16.29 5.13 -5.28
N LYS A 139 17.38 5.84 -4.93
CA LYS A 139 17.50 6.46 -3.60
C LYS A 139 16.53 7.64 -3.50
N THR A 140 15.67 7.62 -2.50
CA THR A 140 14.91 8.79 -2.09
C THR A 140 15.75 9.56 -1.09
N LYS A 141 15.99 10.86 -1.32
CA LYS A 141 16.30 11.71 -0.18
C LYS A 141 15.05 11.69 0.69
N ARG A 142 15.16 11.19 1.92
CA ARG A 142 14.10 11.38 2.90
C ARG A 142 14.06 12.87 3.20
N LEU A 143 13.20 13.57 2.49
CA LEU A 143 12.73 14.86 2.98
C LEU A 143 12.06 14.53 4.32
N ARG A 144 12.36 15.31 5.34
CA ARG A 144 11.58 15.25 6.58
C ARG A 144 10.13 15.43 6.14
N PRO A 145 9.22 14.51 6.47
CA PRO A 145 7.84 14.58 5.98
C PRO A 145 7.14 15.87 6.42
N TYR A 146 7.63 16.49 7.50
CA TYR A 146 7.13 17.73 8.08
C TYR A 146 8.30 18.58 8.58
N SER A 147 8.20 19.89 8.43
CA SER A 147 9.03 20.84 9.17
C SER A 147 8.53 20.92 10.62
N GLU A 148 9.36 21.41 11.53
CA GLU A 148 8.94 21.62 12.93
C GLU A 148 7.73 22.55 13.01
N SER A 149 7.64 23.55 12.13
CA SER A 149 6.50 24.48 12.02
C SER A 149 5.20 23.85 11.50
N GLU A 150 5.23 22.62 10.97
CA GLU A 150 4.03 21.88 10.51
C GLU A 150 3.50 20.91 11.57
N ILE A 151 4.18 20.79 12.71
CA ILE A 151 3.76 19.96 13.83
C ILE A 151 2.97 20.84 14.79
N TRP A 152 1.72 20.49 15.02
CA TRP A 152 0.86 21.25 15.93
C TRP A 152 1.37 21.20 17.37
N GLU A 153 1.46 22.34 17.98
CA GLU A 153 1.64 22.51 19.41
C GLU A 153 0.36 22.13 20.16
N LYS A 154 0.49 21.87 21.48
CA LYS A 154 -0.66 21.51 22.33
C LYS A 154 -1.74 22.58 22.30
N ASP A 155 -1.35 23.86 22.34
CA ASP A 155 -2.30 24.98 22.37
C ASP A 155 -3.03 25.15 21.04
N GLU A 156 -2.35 24.90 19.92
CA GLU A 156 -2.97 24.88 18.58
C GLU A 156 -4.03 23.76 18.47
N LEU A 157 -3.71 22.56 18.98
CA LEU A 157 -4.69 21.47 19.03
C LEU A 157 -5.91 21.85 19.88
N HIS A 158 -5.69 22.41 21.08
CA HIS A 158 -6.79 22.87 21.94
C HIS A 158 -7.64 23.94 21.25
N PHE A 159 -7.02 24.86 20.52
CA PHE A 159 -7.71 25.85 19.73
C PHE A 159 -8.59 25.21 18.65
N ILE A 160 -8.04 24.26 17.88
CA ILE A 160 -8.80 23.55 16.85
C ILE A 160 -9.98 22.79 17.46
N ILE A 161 -9.75 22.04 18.54
CA ILE A 161 -10.81 21.29 19.24
C ILE A 161 -11.90 22.23 19.76
N LYS A 162 -11.54 23.41 20.25
CA LYS A 162 -12.50 24.42 20.76
C LYS A 162 -13.49 24.86 19.67
N TYR A 163 -13.01 25.08 18.44
CA TYR A 163 -13.82 25.56 17.33
C TYR A 163 -14.44 24.47 16.46
N GLU A 164 -14.00 23.20 16.62
CA GLU A 164 -14.66 22.07 15.96
C GLU A 164 -16.10 21.92 16.51
N THR A 165 -17.07 21.78 15.63
CA THR A 165 -18.49 21.67 16.02
C THR A 165 -18.92 20.22 16.27
N SER A 166 -18.30 19.26 15.56
CA SER A 166 -18.62 17.84 15.67
C SER A 166 -17.98 17.21 16.91
N LYS A 167 -18.78 16.70 17.84
CA LYS A 167 -18.28 15.91 18.99
C LYS A 167 -17.41 14.75 18.56
N ARG A 168 -17.79 14.04 17.50
CA ARG A 168 -17.00 12.95 16.93
C ARG A 168 -15.61 13.41 16.48
N ASN A 169 -15.52 14.53 15.79
CA ASN A 169 -14.24 15.05 15.32
C ASN A 169 -13.37 15.51 16.49
N LYS A 170 -13.96 16.16 17.50
CA LYS A 170 -13.25 16.52 18.74
C LYS A 170 -12.63 15.28 19.39
N ALA A 171 -13.40 14.21 19.55
CA ALA A 171 -12.93 12.96 20.11
C ALA A 171 -11.80 12.35 19.27
N ILE A 172 -11.93 12.32 17.94
CA ILE A 172 -10.89 11.80 17.04
C ILE A 172 -9.59 12.59 17.18
N LEU A 173 -9.64 13.92 17.15
CA LEU A 173 -8.46 14.78 17.31
C LEU A 173 -7.77 14.56 18.66
N ALA A 174 -8.56 14.51 19.73
CA ALA A 174 -8.03 14.26 21.06
C ALA A 174 -7.44 12.86 21.22
N LEU A 175 -8.05 11.84 20.62
CA LEU A 175 -7.53 10.47 20.60
C LEU A 175 -6.22 10.34 19.82
N LEU A 176 -6.13 10.97 18.65
CA LEU A 176 -4.90 10.99 17.84
C LEU A 176 -3.73 11.57 18.63
N TRP A 177 -3.98 12.64 19.36
CA TRP A 177 -2.98 13.28 20.21
C TRP A 177 -2.60 12.45 21.43
N ASN A 178 -3.60 11.93 22.16
CA ASN A 178 -3.40 11.21 23.41
C ASN A 178 -2.68 9.87 23.18
N LEU A 179 -3.07 9.13 22.13
CA LEU A 179 -2.66 7.74 21.98
C LEU A 179 -1.44 7.58 21.07
N ASN A 180 -1.09 8.59 20.29
CA ASN A 180 -0.05 8.50 19.26
C ASN A 180 -0.17 7.23 18.38
N THR A 181 -1.40 6.76 18.20
CA THR A 181 -1.74 5.57 17.41
C THR A 181 -1.84 5.93 15.92
N ARG A 182 -1.88 4.90 15.07
CA ARG A 182 -2.14 5.13 13.66
C ARG A 182 -3.59 5.53 13.42
N ASN A 183 -3.83 6.41 12.45
CA ASN A 183 -5.20 6.84 12.08
C ASN A 183 -6.15 5.65 11.85
N HIS A 184 -5.67 4.57 11.25
CA HIS A 184 -6.47 3.36 11.02
C HIS A 184 -6.92 2.71 12.34
N GLU A 185 -6.11 2.70 13.36
CA GLU A 185 -6.43 2.11 14.67
C GLU A 185 -7.56 2.88 15.36
N ILE A 186 -7.53 4.22 15.28
CA ILE A 186 -8.62 5.04 15.82
C ILE A 186 -9.91 4.85 15.05
N THR A 187 -9.86 4.70 13.72
CA THR A 187 -11.07 4.48 12.91
C THR A 187 -11.74 3.13 13.15
N LEU A 188 -11.02 2.17 13.71
CA LEU A 188 -11.55 0.86 14.12
C LEU A 188 -12.17 0.88 15.52
N LEU A 189 -11.87 1.88 16.35
CA LEU A 189 -12.45 1.96 17.67
C LEU A 189 -13.97 2.14 17.61
N ARG A 190 -14.67 1.38 18.45
CA ARG A 190 -16.11 1.45 18.63
C ARG A 190 -16.41 1.82 20.08
N ILE A 191 -17.55 2.44 20.33
CA ILE A 191 -17.99 2.80 21.69
C ILE A 191 -17.91 1.60 22.62
N LYS A 192 -18.30 0.41 22.18
CA LYS A 192 -18.20 -0.83 22.95
C LYS A 192 -16.78 -1.24 23.38
N ASN A 193 -15.76 -0.70 22.72
CA ASN A 193 -14.36 -0.96 23.03
C ASN A 193 -13.82 -0.01 24.12
N ILE A 194 -14.64 0.93 24.58
CA ILE A 194 -14.25 1.96 25.54
C ILE A 194 -15.04 1.77 26.83
N ARG A 195 -14.33 1.76 27.95
CA ARG A 195 -14.91 1.74 29.29
C ARG A 195 -14.62 3.05 29.98
N ILE A 196 -15.67 3.76 30.32
CA ILE A 196 -15.58 5.05 31.03
C ILE A 196 -15.41 4.76 32.52
N LYS A 197 -14.38 5.32 33.13
CA LYS A 197 -14.13 5.36 34.58
C LYS A 197 -14.41 6.77 35.09
N GLU A 198 -14.28 6.97 36.40
CA GLU A 198 -14.55 8.27 36.99
C GLU A 198 -13.64 9.40 36.49
N LYS A 199 -12.33 9.12 36.36
CA LYS A 199 -11.30 10.11 36.01
C LYS A 199 -10.58 9.85 34.68
N TYR A 200 -10.81 8.72 34.04
CA TYR A 200 -10.16 8.30 32.80
C TYR A 200 -11.02 7.28 32.05
N GLY A 201 -10.61 6.96 30.85
CA GLY A 201 -11.21 5.86 30.08
C GLY A 201 -10.18 4.78 29.77
N GLU A 202 -10.64 3.57 29.70
CA GLU A 202 -9.88 2.41 29.21
C GLU A 202 -10.48 1.93 27.91
N GLY A 203 -9.66 1.47 27.00
CA GLY A 203 -10.14 0.90 25.74
C GLY A 203 -9.21 -0.19 25.25
N GLU A 204 -9.61 -0.79 24.15
CA GLU A 204 -8.83 -1.81 23.47
C GLU A 204 -8.85 -1.55 21.97
N VAL A 205 -7.68 -1.50 21.36
CA VAL A 205 -7.54 -1.48 19.91
C VAL A 205 -8.00 -2.85 19.38
N PRO A 206 -8.96 -2.88 18.43
CA PRO A 206 -9.45 -4.14 17.89
C PRO A 206 -8.37 -4.99 17.23
N TYR A 207 -8.57 -6.31 17.23
CA TYR A 207 -7.62 -7.28 16.66
C TYR A 207 -7.37 -7.05 15.15
N GLU A 208 -8.34 -6.50 14.44
CA GLU A 208 -8.23 -6.15 13.00
C GLU A 208 -7.23 -5.02 12.72
N ALA A 209 -6.73 -4.36 13.75
CA ALA A 209 -5.68 -3.37 13.60
C ALA A 209 -4.38 -4.01 13.10
N LYS A 210 -3.67 -3.31 12.24
CA LYS A 210 -2.43 -3.81 11.60
C LYS A 210 -1.35 -4.23 12.62
N THR A 211 -1.37 -3.65 13.80
CA THR A 211 -0.44 -3.95 14.92
C THR A 211 -0.98 -4.99 15.90
N GLY A 212 -2.19 -5.52 15.65
CA GLY A 212 -2.90 -6.38 16.57
C GLY A 212 -3.67 -5.59 17.64
N SER A 213 -4.36 -6.32 18.53
CA SER A 213 -5.06 -5.73 19.66
C SER A 213 -4.10 -5.24 20.72
N GLY A 214 -4.51 -4.21 21.46
CA GLY A 214 -3.74 -3.70 22.58
C GLY A 214 -4.57 -2.76 23.47
N PRO A 215 -4.28 -2.72 24.79
CA PRO A 215 -4.96 -1.81 25.70
C PRO A 215 -4.57 -0.35 25.40
N ILE A 216 -5.52 0.53 25.56
CA ILE A 216 -5.32 1.98 25.47
C ILE A 216 -5.86 2.66 26.71
N LEU A 217 -5.16 3.72 27.13
CA LEU A 217 -5.55 4.56 28.26
C LEU A 217 -5.93 5.95 27.77
N LEU A 218 -7.17 6.34 28.04
CA LEU A 218 -7.73 7.64 27.66
C LEU A 218 -7.60 8.59 28.83
N THR A 219 -6.63 9.48 28.78
CA THR A 219 -6.38 10.51 29.80
C THR A 219 -6.74 11.88 29.27
N LEU A 220 -5.90 12.43 28.39
CA LEU A 220 -6.12 13.75 27.79
C LEU A 220 -7.35 13.79 26.86
N SER A 221 -7.65 12.68 26.19
CA SER A 221 -8.83 12.56 25.33
C SER A 221 -10.13 12.26 26.09
N PHE A 222 -10.03 11.87 27.37
CA PHE A 222 -11.17 11.41 28.16
C PHE A 222 -12.39 12.39 28.17
N PRO A 223 -12.22 13.70 28.39
CA PRO A 223 -13.35 14.62 28.38
C PRO A 223 -14.15 14.62 27.06
N TYR A 224 -13.43 14.47 25.95
CA TYR A 224 -14.02 14.52 24.59
C TYR A 224 -14.60 13.17 24.14
N VAL A 225 -14.19 12.08 24.77
CA VAL A 225 -14.71 10.73 24.47
C VAL A 225 -15.94 10.43 25.31
N ARG A 226 -16.01 11.00 26.53
CA ARG A 226 -17.16 10.86 27.43
C ARG A 226 -18.41 11.59 26.91
N ASP A 227 -18.24 12.79 26.34
CA ASP A 227 -19.32 13.66 25.84
C ASP A 227 -19.88 13.21 24.49
#